data_8aa87338a63450303c8d62336c7fde35
#
_entry.id   8aa87338a63450303c8d62336c7fde35
#
_cell.length_a   1.000
_cell.length_b   1.000
_cell.length_c   1.000
_cell.angle_alpha   90.00
_cell.angle_beta   90.00
_cell.angle_gamma   90.00
#
_symmetry.space_group_name_H-M   'P 1'
#
loop_
_entity.id
_entity.type
_entity.pdbx_description
1 polymer ?
#
loop_
_entity_poly.entity_id
_entity_poly.type
_entity_poly.pdbx_seq_one_letter_code
_entity_poly.pdbx_strand_id
1 'polypeptide(L)'
;MIKLTRYVLIACLALAQQACVKDLQDDVNDGGWNHERTVIDIQFENQVGTATIETVDATTGDITLAINVDAVPNLSNIKLKKLEASYQAVPSIRVGDALNFENATRTAALIVTSTTGEQREYTIHVTEFKETLVGTWNVNQLTVYGGTGPEYGGGGVMPLSDKSWCWSDQTGPQVECDNVLTFTMTGVSDEGNTSGTCVNAAGADGKYADFIFLGSMNKDNPGVDLDLKKFYRQIPVGESTWVRDYAAKTITFTDVHGTKTVGSLVDAGTEDLGNGLSMKVEHSAFAFNLNGTDDWTNIYSDYDKFAKKARRFWISVTKQ
;
A
#
# COMPACT_ATOMS: atom_id res chain seq x y z
N MET A 1 -41.17 69.26 29.74
CA MET A 1 -40.93 67.88 30.18
C MET A 1 -40.71 66.85 29.00
N ILE A 2 -41.44 66.92 27.91
CA ILE A 2 -41.45 65.98 26.82
C ILE A 2 -40.06 65.91 26.03
N LYS A 3 -39.34 67.02 25.92
CA LYS A 3 -38.07 67.04 25.22
C LYS A 3 -36.90 66.38 26.00
N LEU A 4 -36.85 66.45 27.30
CA LEU A 4 -35.85 65.86 28.16
C LEU A 4 -35.98 64.37 28.19
N THR A 5 -37.16 63.78 28.21
CA THR A 5 -37.43 62.35 28.20
C THR A 5 -37.02 61.69 26.89
N ARG A 6 -37.09 62.41 25.74
CA ARG A 6 -36.64 61.90 24.45
C ARG A 6 -35.10 61.78 24.36
N TYR A 7 -34.39 62.76 24.94
CA TYR A 7 -32.91 62.71 24.94
C TYR A 7 -32.37 61.62 25.90
N VAL A 8 -33.00 61.37 27.02
CA VAL A 8 -32.66 60.33 27.96
C VAL A 8 -32.91 58.93 27.32
N LEU A 9 -34.06 58.79 26.60
CA LEU A 9 -34.38 57.53 25.91
C LEU A 9 -33.34 57.22 24.76
N ILE A 10 -32.91 58.24 24.00
CA ILE A 10 -31.93 58.11 22.94
C ILE A 10 -30.53 57.81 23.53
N ALA A 11 -30.18 58.43 24.65
CA ALA A 11 -28.92 58.13 25.34
C ALA A 11 -28.87 56.72 25.94
N CYS A 12 -29.99 56.25 26.50
CA CYS A 12 -30.08 54.82 26.97
C CYS A 12 -30.05 53.80 25.83
N LEU A 13 -30.65 54.11 24.65
CA LEU A 13 -30.52 53.23 23.47
C LEU A 13 -29.12 53.21 22.90
N ALA A 14 -28.37 54.31 22.91
CA ALA A 14 -27.01 54.41 22.45
C ALA A 14 -26.02 53.69 23.39
N LEU A 15 -26.31 53.66 24.71
CA LEU A 15 -25.51 52.92 25.69
C LEU A 15 -25.81 51.41 25.66
N ALA A 16 -27.00 50.98 25.26
CA ALA A 16 -27.35 49.57 25.10
C ALA A 16 -26.69 48.93 23.88
N GLN A 17 -26.21 49.71 22.93
CA GLN A 17 -25.50 49.20 21.75
C GLN A 17 -24.01 48.99 21.99
N GLN A 18 -23.45 49.37 23.14
CA GLN A 18 -22.09 49.07 23.56
C GLN A 18 -21.99 47.86 24.48
N ALA A 19 -23.09 47.12 24.69
CA ALA A 19 -23.03 45.85 25.41
C ALA A 19 -22.34 44.83 24.52
N CYS A 20 -21.04 44.67 24.71
CA CYS A 20 -20.22 43.53 24.34
C CYS A 20 -20.69 42.74 23.11
N VAL A 21 -20.47 43.27 21.95
CA VAL A 21 -20.22 42.38 20.83
C VAL A 21 -18.77 41.91 21.03
N LYS A 22 -18.59 40.88 21.84
CA LYS A 22 -17.34 40.11 21.81
C LYS A 22 -17.23 39.65 20.36
N ASP A 23 -16.15 40.03 19.70
CA ASP A 23 -15.98 39.62 18.31
C ASP A 23 -15.96 38.10 18.28
N LEU A 24 -16.78 37.48 17.43
CA LEU A 24 -16.80 36.03 17.27
C LEU A 24 -15.38 35.49 16.98
N GLN A 25 -14.56 36.33 16.34
CA GLN A 25 -13.18 36.06 16.07
C GLN A 25 -12.31 35.97 17.34
N ASP A 26 -12.59 36.83 18.34
CA ASP A 26 -11.88 36.78 19.62
C ASP A 26 -12.26 35.54 20.41
N ASP A 27 -13.55 35.14 20.42
CA ASP A 27 -13.97 33.90 21.04
C ASP A 27 -13.36 32.66 20.39
N VAL A 28 -13.25 32.66 19.05
CA VAL A 28 -12.59 31.59 18.32
C VAL A 28 -11.07 31.55 18.63
N ASN A 29 -10.44 32.73 18.71
CA ASN A 29 -9.00 32.84 18.99
C ASN A 29 -8.67 32.47 20.44
N ASP A 30 -9.52 32.83 21.40
CA ASP A 30 -9.34 32.53 22.82
C ASP A 30 -9.50 31.01 23.12
N GLY A 31 -10.16 30.26 22.22
CA GLY A 31 -10.26 28.79 22.32
C GLY A 31 -11.04 28.28 23.53
N GLY A 32 -11.66 29.13 24.32
CA GLY A 32 -12.37 28.77 25.57
C GLY A 32 -13.61 27.87 25.38
N TRP A 33 -14.03 27.66 24.16
CA TRP A 33 -15.10 26.72 23.75
C TRP A 33 -14.54 25.35 23.30
N ASN A 34 -13.24 25.28 23.02
CA ASN A 34 -12.63 24.12 22.36
C ASN A 34 -12.10 23.11 23.39
N HIS A 35 -12.85 22.03 23.57
CA HIS A 35 -12.52 20.89 24.41
C HIS A 35 -11.77 19.77 23.68
N GLU A 36 -11.48 19.98 22.38
CA GLU A 36 -10.84 18.97 21.54
C GLU A 36 -9.37 18.72 21.96
N ARG A 37 -9.00 17.46 22.05
CA ARG A 37 -7.68 16.97 22.46
C ARG A 37 -7.33 15.65 21.78
N THR A 38 -7.64 15.58 20.48
CA THR A 38 -7.45 14.36 19.68
C THR A 38 -6.14 14.44 18.92
N VAL A 39 -5.39 13.34 18.88
CA VAL A 39 -4.31 13.15 17.92
C VAL A 39 -4.94 12.81 16.57
N ILE A 40 -4.60 13.58 15.53
CA ILE A 40 -5.11 13.41 14.16
C ILE A 40 -4.15 12.56 13.36
N ASP A 41 -2.85 12.82 13.49
CA ASP A 41 -1.80 12.07 12.79
C ASP A 41 -0.51 12.05 13.63
N ILE A 42 0.19 10.92 13.60
CA ILE A 42 1.46 10.74 14.28
C ILE A 42 2.35 9.81 13.46
N GLN A 43 3.63 10.17 13.36
CA GLN A 43 4.62 9.36 12.66
C GLN A 43 5.98 9.42 13.35
N PHE A 44 6.63 8.28 13.44
CA PHE A 44 7.99 8.12 13.96
C PHE A 44 8.99 7.76 12.87
N GLU A 45 10.28 7.94 13.16
CA GLU A 45 11.35 7.44 12.28
C GLU A 45 11.26 5.91 12.15
N ASN A 46 11.44 5.41 10.92
CA ASN A 46 11.36 3.98 10.57
C ASN A 46 9.99 3.31 10.87
N GLN A 47 8.93 4.11 11.03
CA GLN A 47 7.57 3.60 11.10
C GLN A 47 7.15 3.04 9.74
N VAL A 48 6.56 1.85 9.75
CA VAL A 48 6.01 1.19 8.58
C VAL A 48 4.50 1.29 8.60
N GLY A 49 3.93 1.78 7.50
CA GLY A 49 2.50 2.08 7.40
C GLY A 49 2.07 3.27 8.25
N THR A 50 0.76 3.49 8.34
CA THR A 50 0.15 4.55 9.15
C THR A 50 -0.14 4.05 10.57
N ALA A 51 -0.07 4.96 11.56
CA ALA A 51 -0.52 4.66 12.91
C ALA A 51 -2.04 4.48 12.96
N THR A 52 -2.52 3.56 13.76
CA THR A 52 -3.94 3.45 14.11
C THR A 52 -4.16 4.25 15.39
N ILE A 53 -5.06 5.23 15.36
CA ILE A 53 -5.35 6.13 16.47
C ILE A 53 -6.80 5.89 16.90
N GLU A 54 -6.99 5.50 18.16
CA GLU A 54 -8.30 5.21 18.73
C GLU A 54 -8.56 6.06 19.98
N THR A 55 -9.73 6.66 20.06
CA THR A 55 -10.22 7.30 21.28
C THR A 55 -11.00 6.27 22.06
N VAL A 56 -10.49 5.88 23.23
CA VAL A 56 -11.13 4.88 24.09
C VAL A 56 -12.27 5.55 24.89
N ASP A 57 -11.97 6.69 25.52
CA ASP A 57 -12.95 7.50 26.25
C ASP A 57 -12.60 8.99 26.24
N ALA A 58 -13.23 9.78 27.12
CA ALA A 58 -12.97 11.21 27.20
C ALA A 58 -11.55 11.57 27.64
N THR A 59 -10.87 10.67 28.37
CA THR A 59 -9.57 10.90 29.03
C THR A 59 -8.45 10.00 28.51
N THR A 60 -8.79 8.93 27.81
CA THR A 60 -7.82 7.95 27.32
C THR A 60 -7.96 7.66 25.82
N GLY A 61 -6.87 7.23 25.21
CA GLY A 61 -6.81 6.75 23.84
C GLY A 61 -5.61 5.82 23.62
N ASP A 62 -5.64 5.09 22.53
CA ASP A 62 -4.57 4.19 22.12
C ASP A 62 -4.04 4.57 20.73
N ILE A 63 -2.74 4.45 20.56
CA ILE A 63 -2.06 4.62 19.28
C ILE A 63 -1.23 3.37 19.03
N THR A 64 -1.49 2.67 17.94
CA THR A 64 -0.72 1.47 17.55
C THR A 64 0.03 1.74 16.26
N LEU A 65 1.32 1.42 16.25
CA LEU A 65 2.17 1.58 15.08
C LEU A 65 3.26 0.49 15.03
N ALA A 66 3.84 0.31 13.85
CA ALA A 66 4.91 -0.65 13.61
C ALA A 66 6.23 0.07 13.30
N ILE A 67 7.33 -0.34 13.94
CA ILE A 67 8.68 0.18 13.67
C ILE A 67 9.52 -0.93 13.05
N ASN A 68 10.20 -0.61 11.95
CA ASN A 68 11.16 -1.52 11.33
C ASN A 68 12.41 -1.67 12.21
N VAL A 69 12.51 -2.81 12.89
CA VAL A 69 13.61 -3.10 13.82
C VAL A 69 14.93 -3.45 13.12
N ASP A 70 14.89 -3.76 11.82
CA ASP A 70 16.12 -3.97 11.03
C ASP A 70 16.81 -2.63 10.68
N ALA A 71 16.08 -1.50 10.78
CA ALA A 71 16.58 -0.16 10.49
C ALA A 71 17.06 0.61 11.75
N VAL A 72 16.79 0.09 12.95
CA VAL A 72 17.17 0.74 14.23
C VAL A 72 17.96 -0.21 15.12
N PRO A 73 18.97 0.28 15.87
CA PRO A 73 19.77 -0.58 16.75
C PRO A 73 18.99 -1.10 17.96
N ASN A 74 18.01 -0.33 18.43
CA ASN A 74 17.06 -0.66 19.49
C ASN A 74 15.92 0.35 19.52
N LEU A 75 14.91 0.10 20.34
CA LEU A 75 13.71 0.95 20.44
C LEU A 75 13.81 2.03 21.56
N SER A 76 14.99 2.29 22.11
CA SER A 76 15.17 3.22 23.23
C SER A 76 15.16 4.70 22.82
N ASN A 77 15.33 5.01 21.53
CA ASN A 77 15.48 6.37 21.03
C ASN A 77 14.82 6.55 19.66
N ILE A 78 13.50 6.41 19.61
CA ILE A 78 12.71 6.53 18.38
C ILE A 78 12.18 7.96 18.26
N LYS A 79 12.63 8.69 17.25
CA LYS A 79 12.29 10.10 17.08
C LYS A 79 10.92 10.29 16.44
N LEU A 80 10.19 11.26 16.96
CA LEU A 80 8.93 11.72 16.41
C LEU A 80 9.17 12.58 15.16
N LYS A 81 8.64 12.17 14.01
CA LYS A 81 8.76 12.89 12.73
C LYS A 81 7.57 13.81 12.47
N LYS A 82 6.37 13.38 12.82
CA LYS A 82 5.13 14.13 12.60
C LYS A 82 4.20 13.96 13.78
N LEU A 83 3.56 15.04 14.16
CA LEU A 83 2.47 15.03 15.14
C LEU A 83 1.48 16.14 14.78
N GLU A 84 0.26 15.75 14.55
CA GLU A 84 -0.86 16.64 14.32
C GLU A 84 -1.95 16.35 15.35
N ALA A 85 -2.37 17.37 16.06
CA ALA A 85 -3.45 17.30 17.03
C ALA A 85 -4.60 18.21 16.61
N SER A 86 -5.76 18.06 17.25
CA SER A 86 -6.91 18.92 17.05
C SER A 86 -6.56 20.39 17.26
N TYR A 87 -7.36 21.28 16.65
CA TYR A 87 -7.11 22.72 16.64
C TYR A 87 -6.81 23.30 18.03
N GLN A 88 -5.67 23.98 18.15
CA GLN A 88 -5.15 24.59 19.40
C GLN A 88 -4.86 23.60 20.57
N ALA A 89 -5.02 22.32 20.38
CA ALA A 89 -4.61 21.35 21.41
C ALA A 89 -3.08 21.26 21.50
N VAL A 90 -2.56 21.07 22.70
CA VAL A 90 -1.12 21.06 22.98
C VAL A 90 -0.66 19.68 23.39
N PRO A 91 0.09 18.95 22.54
CA PRO A 91 0.73 17.70 22.90
C PRO A 91 1.89 17.90 23.88
N SER A 92 2.13 16.92 24.73
CA SER A 92 3.24 16.88 25.71
C SER A 92 4.63 16.64 25.08
N ILE A 93 4.67 16.21 23.81
CA ILE A 93 5.89 15.96 23.03
C ILE A 93 5.84 16.77 21.72
N ARG A 94 6.99 16.95 21.09
CA ARG A 94 7.14 17.73 19.86
C ARG A 94 7.91 16.94 18.81
N VAL A 95 7.76 17.33 17.56
CA VAL A 95 8.56 16.78 16.45
C VAL A 95 10.04 16.95 16.77
N GLY A 96 10.81 15.88 16.63
CA GLY A 96 12.23 15.78 16.99
C GLY A 96 12.49 15.18 18.38
N ASP A 97 11.49 15.13 19.28
CA ASP A 97 11.63 14.43 20.55
C ASP A 97 11.73 12.91 20.31
N ALA A 98 12.49 12.25 21.18
CA ALA A 98 12.62 10.79 21.12
C ALA A 98 11.87 10.13 22.27
N LEU A 99 11.20 9.03 21.97
CA LEU A 99 10.54 8.18 22.94
C LEU A 99 11.28 6.87 23.11
N ASN A 100 11.18 6.32 24.32
CA ASN A 100 11.76 5.03 24.67
C ASN A 100 10.67 3.95 24.73
N PHE A 101 10.75 3.01 23.81
CA PHE A 101 9.88 1.84 23.77
C PHE A 101 10.60 0.54 24.17
N GLU A 102 11.81 0.63 24.76
CA GLU A 102 12.61 -0.54 25.21
C GLU A 102 12.15 -1.04 26.58
N ASN A 103 10.86 -0.96 26.86
CA ASN A 103 10.23 -1.54 28.06
C ASN A 103 9.48 -2.83 27.73
N ALA A 104 9.07 -3.58 28.75
CA ALA A 104 8.43 -4.89 28.56
C ALA A 104 7.10 -4.85 27.79
N THR A 105 6.42 -3.71 27.80
CA THR A 105 5.14 -3.51 27.11
C THR A 105 5.28 -2.82 25.76
N ARG A 106 6.47 -2.37 25.39
CA ARG A 106 6.73 -1.59 24.15
C ARG A 106 5.83 -0.36 24.04
N THR A 107 5.65 0.36 25.15
CA THR A 107 4.72 1.51 25.21
C THR A 107 5.39 2.80 25.67
N ALA A 108 4.80 3.94 25.26
CA ALA A 108 5.10 5.27 25.77
C ALA A 108 3.80 6.08 25.89
N ALA A 109 3.81 7.11 26.74
CA ALA A 109 2.65 7.97 26.95
C ALA A 109 2.77 9.29 26.14
N LEU A 110 1.64 9.76 25.64
CA LEU A 110 1.46 11.07 25.02
C LEU A 110 0.22 11.74 25.62
N ILE A 111 0.38 12.89 26.24
CA ILE A 111 -0.74 13.67 26.77
C ILE A 111 -1.05 14.80 25.80
N VAL A 112 -2.33 14.97 25.46
CA VAL A 112 -2.82 16.11 24.67
C VAL A 112 -3.76 16.93 25.52
N THR A 113 -3.47 18.22 25.65
CA THR A 113 -4.24 19.16 26.49
C THR A 113 -5.05 20.11 25.58
N SER A 114 -6.34 20.22 25.82
CA SER A 114 -7.22 21.17 25.14
C SER A 114 -6.95 22.61 25.62
N THR A 115 -7.49 23.62 24.92
CA THR A 115 -7.41 25.03 25.36
C THR A 115 -8.15 25.28 26.67
N THR A 116 -9.11 24.44 27.04
CA THR A 116 -9.82 24.48 28.31
C THR A 116 -9.09 23.76 29.45
N GLY A 117 -7.91 23.17 29.18
CA GLY A 117 -7.09 22.50 30.18
C GLY A 117 -7.45 21.04 30.42
N GLU A 118 -8.38 20.47 29.70
CA GLU A 118 -8.72 19.05 29.78
C GLU A 118 -7.66 18.21 29.06
N GLN A 119 -7.38 17.03 29.60
CA GLN A 119 -6.34 16.17 29.09
C GLN A 119 -6.90 14.84 28.57
N ARG A 120 -6.24 14.30 27.54
CA ARG A 120 -6.36 12.91 27.11
C ARG A 120 -4.97 12.31 27.06
N GLU A 121 -4.80 11.18 27.73
CA GLU A 121 -3.57 10.38 27.69
C GLU A 121 -3.72 9.28 26.63
N TYR A 122 -2.82 9.29 25.67
CA TYR A 122 -2.68 8.23 24.69
C TYR A 122 -1.56 7.29 25.11
N THR A 123 -1.84 5.98 25.12
CA THR A 123 -0.81 4.97 25.19
C THR A 123 -0.36 4.61 23.77
N ILE A 124 0.91 4.87 23.48
CA ILE A 124 1.50 4.51 22.18
C ILE A 124 2.08 3.11 22.30
N HIS A 125 1.56 2.17 21.51
CA HIS A 125 1.99 0.78 21.41
C HIS A 125 2.83 0.58 20.16
N VAL A 126 4.07 0.11 20.33
CA VAL A 126 4.96 -0.21 19.22
C VAL A 126 5.02 -1.71 19.01
N THR A 127 4.77 -2.14 17.79
CA THR A 127 5.03 -3.50 17.32
C THR A 127 6.31 -3.53 16.49
N GLU A 128 7.09 -4.61 16.65
CA GLU A 128 8.28 -4.82 15.85
C GLU A 128 7.87 -5.31 14.44
N PHE A 129 8.36 -4.63 13.43
CA PHE A 129 8.14 -5.00 12.03
C PHE A 129 9.43 -5.53 11.43
N LYS A 130 9.33 -6.63 10.71
CA LYS A 130 10.37 -7.15 9.81
C LYS A 130 9.80 -7.31 8.42
N GLU A 131 10.54 -6.81 7.41
CA GLU A 131 10.08 -6.93 6.02
C GLU A 131 10.04 -8.40 5.57
N THR A 132 8.84 -8.89 5.34
CA THR A 132 8.63 -10.30 4.95
C THR A 132 9.11 -10.62 3.55
N LEU A 133 9.25 -9.59 2.70
CA LEU A 133 9.71 -9.74 1.32
C LEU A 133 11.22 -10.07 1.24
N VAL A 134 12.02 -9.53 2.18
CA VAL A 134 13.48 -9.74 2.20
C VAL A 134 13.85 -11.22 2.28
N GLY A 135 14.80 -11.63 1.46
CA GLY A 135 15.31 -12.99 1.34
C GLY A 135 15.24 -13.52 -0.08
N THR A 136 15.42 -14.82 -0.22
CA THR A 136 15.48 -15.53 -1.50
C THR A 136 14.20 -16.32 -1.73
N TRP A 137 13.67 -16.25 -2.95
CA TRP A 137 12.42 -16.87 -3.37
C TRP A 137 12.65 -17.67 -4.65
N ASN A 138 12.21 -18.91 -4.67
CA ASN A 138 12.18 -19.71 -5.89
C ASN A 138 10.91 -19.44 -6.67
N VAL A 139 11.01 -19.24 -7.98
CA VAL A 139 9.86 -19.20 -8.88
C VAL A 139 9.42 -20.63 -9.17
N ASN A 140 8.16 -20.95 -8.92
CA ASN A 140 7.64 -22.30 -9.07
C ASN A 140 6.73 -22.47 -10.30
N GLN A 141 5.92 -21.46 -10.59
CA GLN A 141 4.92 -21.55 -11.65
C GLN A 141 4.48 -20.16 -12.10
N LEU A 142 4.16 -20.05 -13.38
CA LEU A 142 3.55 -18.87 -14.00
C LEU A 142 2.12 -19.22 -14.40
N THR A 143 1.14 -18.51 -13.83
CA THR A 143 -0.29 -18.78 -14.06
C THR A 143 -0.99 -17.52 -14.58
N VAL A 144 -1.87 -17.66 -15.56
CA VAL A 144 -2.68 -16.56 -16.08
C VAL A 144 -4.16 -16.86 -15.91
N TYR A 145 -4.92 -15.85 -15.58
CA TYR A 145 -6.35 -15.75 -15.84
C TYR A 145 -6.54 -14.91 -17.09
N GLY A 146 -7.14 -15.48 -18.12
CA GLY A 146 -7.40 -14.80 -19.37
C GLY A 146 -8.68 -15.29 -20.03
N GLY A 147 -9.07 -14.61 -21.10
CA GLY A 147 -10.20 -14.89 -21.95
C GLY A 147 -11.34 -13.89 -21.85
N THR A 148 -11.99 -13.68 -22.99
CA THR A 148 -13.15 -12.82 -23.17
C THR A 148 -14.42 -13.53 -22.66
N GLY A 149 -15.31 -12.77 -21.99
CA GLY A 149 -16.61 -13.26 -21.55
C GLY A 149 -16.55 -14.48 -20.64
N PRO A 150 -15.89 -14.41 -19.47
CA PRO A 150 -15.82 -15.54 -18.54
C PRO A 150 -17.20 -16.02 -18.09
N GLU A 151 -18.21 -15.14 -18.05
CA GLU A 151 -19.61 -15.46 -17.78
C GLU A 151 -20.25 -16.36 -18.84
N TYR A 152 -19.64 -16.46 -20.03
CA TYR A 152 -20.05 -17.37 -21.11
C TYR A 152 -19.07 -18.55 -21.27
N GLY A 153 -18.18 -18.76 -20.31
CA GLY A 153 -17.19 -19.82 -20.34
C GLY A 153 -15.93 -19.52 -21.17
N GLY A 154 -15.77 -18.28 -21.66
CA GLY A 154 -14.57 -17.87 -22.44
C GLY A 154 -13.33 -17.69 -21.59
N GLY A 155 -13.47 -17.43 -20.27
CA GLY A 155 -12.35 -17.27 -19.35
C GLY A 155 -11.81 -18.57 -18.80
N GLY A 156 -10.54 -18.53 -18.35
CA GLY A 156 -9.91 -19.66 -17.67
C GLY A 156 -8.66 -19.24 -16.91
N VAL A 157 -8.37 -20.01 -15.83
CA VAL A 157 -7.12 -19.91 -15.07
C VAL A 157 -6.28 -21.12 -15.43
N MET A 158 -5.04 -20.88 -15.85
CA MET A 158 -4.16 -21.98 -16.26
C MET A 158 -2.69 -21.61 -16.16
N PRO A 159 -1.81 -22.57 -15.82
CA PRO A 159 -0.38 -22.41 -15.97
C PRO A 159 -0.01 -22.14 -17.43
N LEU A 160 0.94 -21.25 -17.67
CA LEU A 160 1.43 -21.00 -19.04
C LEU A 160 2.08 -22.24 -19.64
N SER A 161 2.71 -23.10 -18.81
CA SER A 161 3.33 -24.36 -19.22
C SER A 161 2.34 -25.43 -19.71
N ASP A 162 1.08 -25.38 -19.29
CA ASP A 162 0.05 -26.37 -19.69
C ASP A 162 -0.31 -26.29 -21.17
N LYS A 163 0.07 -25.19 -21.82
CA LYS A 163 -0.16 -24.92 -23.24
C LYS A 163 1.17 -24.76 -23.97
N SER A 164 2.06 -25.76 -23.83
CA SER A 164 3.43 -25.73 -24.37
C SER A 164 3.48 -25.43 -25.88
N TRP A 165 2.49 -25.91 -26.64
CA TRP A 165 2.39 -25.63 -28.09
C TRP A 165 2.16 -24.17 -28.48
N CYS A 166 1.84 -23.30 -27.50
CA CYS A 166 1.72 -21.85 -27.72
C CYS A 166 3.07 -21.14 -27.67
N TRP A 167 4.12 -21.78 -27.18
CA TRP A 167 5.41 -21.18 -26.84
C TRP A 167 6.59 -21.92 -27.49
N SER A 168 7.77 -21.31 -27.46
CA SER A 168 9.01 -21.98 -27.83
C SER A 168 9.40 -23.06 -26.80
N ASP A 169 9.79 -24.23 -27.26
CA ASP A 169 10.30 -25.30 -26.40
C ASP A 169 11.60 -24.91 -25.67
N GLN A 170 12.36 -23.94 -26.22
CA GLN A 170 13.68 -23.54 -25.71
C GLN A 170 13.65 -22.35 -24.78
N THR A 171 12.69 -21.43 -24.99
CA THR A 171 12.62 -20.13 -24.33
C THR A 171 11.20 -19.75 -23.92
N GLY A 172 10.29 -20.72 -23.86
CA GLY A 172 8.93 -20.54 -23.39
C GLY A 172 8.86 -20.32 -21.85
N PRO A 173 7.65 -20.04 -21.34
CA PRO A 173 7.46 -19.69 -19.91
C PRO A 173 8.00 -20.71 -18.90
N GLN A 174 8.15 -21.97 -19.28
CA GLN A 174 8.66 -23.03 -18.41
C GLN A 174 10.08 -22.78 -17.89
N VAL A 175 10.93 -22.05 -18.64
CA VAL A 175 12.31 -21.74 -18.22
C VAL A 175 12.36 -20.73 -17.06
N GLU A 176 11.26 -20.06 -16.73
CA GLU A 176 11.20 -19.17 -15.55
C GLU A 176 11.00 -19.96 -14.23
N CYS A 177 10.62 -21.25 -14.30
CA CYS A 177 10.21 -22.01 -13.11
C CYS A 177 11.38 -22.50 -12.25
N ASP A 178 12.63 -22.18 -12.60
CA ASP A 178 13.81 -22.38 -11.78
C ASP A 178 14.51 -21.07 -11.42
N ASN A 179 13.96 -19.93 -11.85
CA ASN A 179 14.48 -18.61 -11.53
C ASN A 179 14.43 -18.32 -10.04
N VAL A 180 15.35 -17.47 -9.60
CA VAL A 180 15.50 -17.08 -8.20
C VAL A 180 15.39 -15.57 -8.06
N LEU A 181 14.50 -15.12 -7.18
CA LEU A 181 14.34 -13.73 -6.83
C LEU A 181 14.98 -13.46 -5.48
N THR A 182 15.93 -12.54 -5.42
CA THR A 182 16.57 -12.14 -4.16
C THR A 182 16.20 -10.70 -3.83
N PHE A 183 15.55 -10.51 -2.69
CA PHE A 183 15.13 -9.20 -2.21
C PHE A 183 16.01 -8.74 -1.07
N THR A 184 16.51 -7.50 -1.15
CA THR A 184 17.17 -6.80 -0.05
C THR A 184 16.39 -5.53 0.25
N MET A 185 16.39 -5.08 1.51
CA MET A 185 15.78 -3.82 1.93
C MET A 185 16.84 -2.73 2.02
N THR A 186 16.52 -1.52 1.59
CA THR A 186 17.40 -0.33 1.67
C THR A 186 16.84 0.77 2.55
N GLY A 187 15.52 0.81 2.80
CA GLY A 187 14.96 1.85 3.65
C GLY A 187 13.45 1.82 3.79
N VAL A 188 12.97 2.78 4.59
CA VAL A 188 11.55 3.11 4.77
C VAL A 188 11.37 4.57 4.35
N SER A 189 10.36 4.85 3.53
CA SER A 189 10.03 6.22 3.11
C SER A 189 9.31 7.00 4.20
N ASP A 190 9.10 8.29 3.95
CA ASP A 190 8.33 9.16 4.85
C ASP A 190 6.85 8.78 4.95
N GLU A 191 6.32 8.09 3.93
CA GLU A 191 4.95 7.54 3.93
C GLU A 191 4.85 6.17 4.61
N GLY A 192 5.95 5.65 5.17
CA GLY A 192 5.99 4.34 5.83
C GLY A 192 6.09 3.15 4.87
N ASN A 193 6.47 3.38 3.61
CA ASN A 193 6.65 2.33 2.61
C ASN A 193 8.07 1.77 2.68
N THR A 194 8.23 0.45 2.58
CA THR A 194 9.54 -0.18 2.49
C THR A 194 10.04 -0.21 1.05
N SER A 195 11.36 -0.18 0.87
CA SER A 195 11.99 -0.19 -0.45
C SER A 195 13.32 -0.95 -0.44
N GLY A 196 13.73 -1.39 -1.62
CA GLY A 196 15.00 -2.11 -1.75
C GLY A 196 15.35 -2.50 -3.17
N THR A 197 16.22 -3.50 -3.30
CA THR A 197 16.59 -4.10 -4.59
C THR A 197 16.03 -5.51 -4.72
N CYS A 198 15.69 -5.88 -5.96
CA CYS A 198 15.32 -7.23 -6.35
C CYS A 198 16.24 -7.68 -7.48
N VAL A 199 16.89 -8.82 -7.30
CA VAL A 199 17.65 -9.49 -8.35
C VAL A 199 16.86 -10.69 -8.82
N ASN A 200 16.39 -10.67 -10.07
CA ASN A 200 15.81 -11.82 -10.75
C ASN A 200 16.93 -12.52 -11.53
N ALA A 201 17.41 -13.62 -10.99
CA ALA A 201 18.48 -14.43 -11.58
C ALA A 201 17.89 -15.63 -12.33
N ALA A 202 18.41 -15.91 -13.52
CA ALA A 202 18.15 -17.17 -14.20
C ALA A 202 18.57 -18.33 -13.30
N GLY A 203 17.76 -19.38 -13.30
CA GLY A 203 18.01 -20.55 -12.48
C GLY A 203 19.14 -21.43 -13.01
N ALA A 204 19.03 -22.73 -12.79
CA ALA A 204 20.07 -23.70 -13.16
C ALA A 204 20.27 -23.82 -14.69
N ASP A 205 19.23 -23.54 -15.48
CA ASP A 205 19.30 -23.59 -16.94
C ASP A 205 19.93 -22.33 -17.56
N GLY A 206 20.15 -21.25 -16.77
CA GLY A 206 20.76 -20.00 -17.21
C GLY A 206 19.93 -19.20 -18.20
N LYS A 207 18.61 -19.43 -18.27
CA LYS A 207 17.71 -18.84 -19.26
C LYS A 207 16.64 -17.96 -18.65
N TYR A 208 16.09 -17.09 -19.49
CA TYR A 208 14.87 -16.35 -19.24
C TYR A 208 13.88 -16.58 -20.38
N ALA A 209 12.61 -16.66 -20.09
CA ALA A 209 11.58 -16.77 -21.11
C ALA A 209 11.57 -15.54 -22.03
N ASP A 210 11.39 -15.77 -23.33
CA ASP A 210 11.19 -14.69 -24.30
C ASP A 210 9.73 -14.25 -24.41
N PHE A 211 8.80 -15.06 -23.84
CA PHE A 211 7.34 -14.84 -23.92
C PHE A 211 6.84 -14.60 -25.34
N ILE A 212 7.45 -15.27 -26.32
CA ILE A 212 6.99 -15.28 -27.70
C ILE A 212 5.86 -16.29 -27.86
N PHE A 213 4.67 -15.79 -28.17
CA PHE A 213 3.52 -16.60 -28.53
C PHE A 213 3.60 -16.94 -30.00
N LEU A 214 3.62 -18.24 -30.30
CA LEU A 214 3.92 -18.74 -31.66
C LEU A 214 2.87 -18.32 -32.69
N GLY A 215 3.33 -17.93 -33.84
CA GLY A 215 2.49 -17.50 -34.96
C GLY A 215 1.53 -18.57 -35.46
N SER A 216 1.83 -19.85 -35.26
CA SER A 216 0.89 -20.97 -35.52
C SER A 216 -0.40 -20.88 -34.70
N MET A 217 -0.34 -20.23 -33.53
CA MET A 217 -1.47 -20.03 -32.64
C MET A 217 -2.09 -18.64 -32.73
N ASN A 218 -1.46 -17.70 -33.46
CA ASN A 218 -1.95 -16.35 -33.67
C ASN A 218 -3.15 -16.35 -34.62
N LYS A 219 -4.34 -16.02 -34.10
CA LYS A 219 -5.59 -16.07 -34.87
C LYS A 219 -5.82 -14.85 -35.76
N ASP A 220 -5.30 -13.69 -35.34
CA ASP A 220 -5.46 -12.44 -36.11
C ASP A 220 -4.47 -12.39 -37.28
N ASN A 221 -3.27 -12.96 -37.12
CA ASN A 221 -2.22 -12.94 -38.10
C ASN A 221 -1.42 -14.26 -38.12
N PRO A 222 -1.99 -15.34 -38.68
CA PRO A 222 -1.38 -16.65 -38.70
C PRO A 222 0.03 -16.65 -39.30
N GLY A 223 0.97 -17.29 -38.59
CA GLY A 223 2.38 -17.35 -38.96
C GLY A 223 3.24 -16.19 -38.46
N VAL A 224 2.66 -15.20 -37.77
CA VAL A 224 3.40 -14.09 -37.16
C VAL A 224 3.45 -14.27 -35.65
N ASP A 225 4.65 -14.41 -35.10
CA ASP A 225 4.90 -14.50 -33.66
C ASP A 225 4.54 -13.20 -32.96
N LEU A 226 4.12 -13.30 -31.67
CA LEU A 226 3.75 -12.16 -30.84
C LEU A 226 4.64 -12.07 -29.62
N ASP A 227 5.28 -10.93 -29.39
CA ASP A 227 5.98 -10.63 -28.15
C ASP A 227 4.96 -10.23 -27.06
N LEU A 228 4.84 -11.07 -26.01
CA LEU A 228 3.94 -10.89 -24.89
C LEU A 228 4.65 -10.49 -23.59
N LYS A 229 5.91 -10.02 -23.67
CA LYS A 229 6.62 -9.51 -22.48
C LYS A 229 5.85 -8.46 -21.73
N LYS A 230 5.06 -7.62 -22.42
CA LYS A 230 4.16 -6.63 -21.79
C LYS A 230 3.18 -7.22 -20.76
N PHE A 231 2.81 -8.51 -20.93
CA PHE A 231 1.91 -9.20 -20.01
C PHE A 231 2.67 -10.07 -18.99
N TYR A 232 3.78 -10.68 -19.38
CA TYR A 232 4.37 -11.76 -18.60
C TYR A 232 5.74 -11.44 -18.00
N ARG A 233 6.45 -10.41 -18.51
CA ARG A 233 7.70 -9.92 -17.91
C ARG A 233 7.41 -8.83 -16.86
N GLN A 234 6.69 -9.19 -15.78
CA GLN A 234 6.27 -8.24 -14.75
C GLN A 234 7.34 -7.98 -13.70
N ILE A 235 8.20 -8.94 -13.42
CA ILE A 235 9.43 -8.74 -12.63
C ILE A 235 10.60 -8.64 -13.61
N PRO A 236 11.34 -7.51 -13.61
CA PRO A 236 12.46 -7.31 -14.52
C PRO A 236 13.54 -8.40 -14.40
N VAL A 237 14.25 -8.66 -15.49
CA VAL A 237 15.43 -9.53 -15.50
C VAL A 237 16.60 -8.79 -14.85
N GLY A 238 17.42 -9.51 -14.08
CA GLY A 238 18.56 -8.94 -13.39
C GLY A 238 18.15 -8.03 -12.23
N GLU A 239 18.88 -6.92 -12.06
CA GLU A 239 18.64 -6.00 -10.96
C GLU A 239 17.52 -5.01 -11.26
N SER A 240 16.64 -4.81 -10.28
CA SER A 240 15.58 -3.81 -10.26
C SER A 240 15.42 -3.26 -8.85
N THR A 241 14.73 -2.14 -8.70
CA THR A 241 14.31 -1.66 -7.37
C THR A 241 12.85 -2.02 -7.12
N TRP A 242 12.51 -2.14 -5.85
CA TRP A 242 11.12 -2.35 -5.44
C TRP A 242 10.70 -1.35 -4.36
N VAL A 243 9.41 -1.02 -4.35
CA VAL A 243 8.73 -0.26 -3.28
C VAL A 243 7.46 -1.01 -2.91
N ARG A 244 7.27 -1.29 -1.63
CA ARG A 244 6.05 -1.89 -1.09
C ARG A 244 5.22 -0.83 -0.39
N ASP A 245 4.05 -0.55 -0.94
CA ASP A 245 3.07 0.36 -0.38
C ASP A 245 2.07 -0.44 0.47
N TYR A 246 2.08 -0.20 1.78
CA TYR A 246 1.24 -0.94 2.72
C TYR A 246 -0.21 -0.44 2.72
N ALA A 247 -0.45 0.84 2.43
CA ALA A 247 -1.80 1.39 2.34
C ALA A 247 -2.51 0.89 1.08
N ALA A 248 -1.83 0.93 -0.07
CA ALA A 248 -2.33 0.42 -1.34
C ALA A 248 -2.24 -1.11 -1.47
N LYS A 249 -1.47 -1.80 -0.59
CA LYS A 249 -1.15 -3.22 -0.65
C LYS A 249 -0.51 -3.64 -1.97
N THR A 250 0.38 -2.79 -2.50
CA THR A 250 1.05 -3.01 -3.78
C THR A 250 2.57 -3.12 -3.63
N ILE A 251 3.19 -3.76 -4.62
CA ILE A 251 4.64 -3.75 -4.84
C ILE A 251 4.88 -3.20 -6.24
N THR A 252 5.69 -2.15 -6.32
CA THR A 252 6.14 -1.57 -7.58
C THR A 252 7.57 -2.00 -7.85
N PHE A 253 7.82 -2.68 -8.97
CA PHE A 253 9.16 -2.95 -9.49
C PHE A 253 9.53 -1.88 -10.49
N THR A 254 10.78 -1.41 -10.46
CA THR A 254 11.31 -0.44 -11.42
C THR A 254 12.61 -1.00 -12.00
N ASP A 255 12.65 -1.17 -13.32
CA ASP A 255 13.84 -1.66 -14.02
C ASP A 255 14.93 -0.57 -14.15
N VAL A 256 16.08 -0.94 -14.69
CA VAL A 256 17.23 -0.02 -14.89
C VAL A 256 16.94 1.11 -15.89
N HIS A 257 15.85 1.04 -16.66
CA HIS A 257 15.40 2.06 -17.60
C HIS A 257 14.30 2.94 -17.04
N GLY A 258 13.85 2.68 -15.79
CA GLY A 258 12.76 3.40 -15.14
C GLY A 258 11.36 2.90 -15.49
N THR A 259 11.23 1.77 -16.21
CA THR A 259 9.93 1.15 -16.48
C THR A 259 9.37 0.54 -15.22
N LYS A 260 8.10 0.81 -14.94
CA LYS A 260 7.45 0.35 -13.71
C LYS A 260 6.39 -0.70 -14.01
N THR A 261 6.38 -1.73 -13.17
CA THR A 261 5.29 -2.70 -13.07
C THR A 261 4.74 -2.70 -11.66
N VAL A 262 3.43 -2.83 -11.52
CA VAL A 262 2.76 -2.78 -10.23
C VAL A 262 1.98 -4.08 -10.03
N GLY A 263 2.28 -4.76 -8.95
CA GLY A 263 1.62 -5.98 -8.51
C GLY A 263 1.32 -5.96 -7.01
N SER A 264 0.97 -7.12 -6.48
CA SER A 264 0.79 -7.36 -5.05
C SER A 264 1.46 -8.68 -4.66
N LEU A 265 1.92 -8.79 -3.42
CA LEU A 265 2.27 -10.08 -2.83
C LEU A 265 1.00 -10.68 -2.21
N VAL A 266 0.65 -11.89 -2.65
CA VAL A 266 -0.54 -12.63 -2.20
C VAL A 266 -0.05 -13.84 -1.40
N ASP A 267 -0.59 -14.01 -0.21
CA ASP A 267 -0.30 -15.16 0.65
C ASP A 267 -1.08 -16.41 0.19
N ALA A 268 -0.76 -17.55 0.79
CA ALA A 268 -1.48 -18.80 0.56
C ALA A 268 -2.99 -18.64 0.78
N GLY A 269 -3.79 -19.13 -0.17
CA GLY A 269 -5.23 -18.99 -0.12
C GLY A 269 -5.88 -19.22 -1.48
N THR A 270 -7.18 -18.96 -1.54
CA THR A 270 -7.94 -19.02 -2.80
C THR A 270 -8.48 -17.63 -3.12
N GLU A 271 -8.11 -17.11 -4.29
CA GLU A 271 -8.64 -15.89 -4.85
C GLU A 271 -9.85 -16.21 -5.73
N ASP A 272 -11.02 -15.67 -5.37
CA ASP A 272 -12.23 -15.77 -6.18
C ASP A 272 -12.17 -14.72 -7.32
N LEU A 273 -12.30 -15.17 -8.55
CA LEU A 273 -12.25 -14.35 -9.75
C LEU A 273 -13.63 -14.08 -10.36
N GLY A 274 -14.68 -14.59 -9.70
CA GLY A 274 -16.05 -14.57 -10.19
C GLY A 274 -16.34 -15.65 -11.23
N ASN A 275 -17.62 -15.80 -11.59
CA ASN A 275 -18.10 -16.75 -12.61
C ASN A 275 -17.66 -18.22 -12.38
N GLY A 276 -17.46 -18.61 -11.12
CA GLY A 276 -17.00 -19.95 -10.76
C GLY A 276 -15.51 -20.21 -11.03
N LEU A 277 -14.74 -19.18 -11.34
CA LEU A 277 -13.31 -19.24 -11.54
C LEU A 277 -12.58 -18.81 -10.26
N SER A 278 -11.49 -19.50 -9.94
CA SER A 278 -10.64 -19.14 -8.81
C SER A 278 -9.18 -19.50 -9.09
N MET A 279 -8.28 -18.83 -8.39
CA MET A 279 -6.86 -19.14 -8.35
C MET A 279 -6.48 -19.61 -6.94
N LYS A 280 -5.90 -20.81 -6.83
CA LYS A 280 -5.32 -21.30 -5.57
C LYS A 280 -3.83 -20.94 -5.52
N VAL A 281 -3.46 -20.17 -4.52
CA VAL A 281 -2.06 -19.88 -4.20
C VAL A 281 -1.63 -20.82 -3.08
N GLU A 282 -0.65 -21.66 -3.34
CA GLU A 282 -0.20 -22.69 -2.38
C GLU A 282 0.67 -22.12 -1.27
N HIS A 283 1.57 -21.20 -1.58
CA HIS A 283 2.50 -20.54 -0.65
C HIS A 283 2.38 -19.03 -0.73
N SER A 284 3.01 -18.44 -1.72
CA SER A 284 2.90 -17.02 -2.03
C SER A 284 2.94 -16.80 -3.54
N ALA A 285 2.43 -15.67 -4.00
CA ALA A 285 2.54 -15.28 -5.40
C ALA A 285 2.67 -13.77 -5.54
N PHE A 286 3.44 -13.32 -6.52
CA PHE A 286 3.34 -11.96 -7.05
C PHE A 286 2.23 -11.95 -8.10
N ALA A 287 1.20 -11.14 -7.87
CA ALA A 287 0.03 -11.06 -8.72
C ALA A 287 -0.06 -9.69 -9.40
N PHE A 288 -0.35 -9.69 -10.70
CA PHE A 288 -0.39 -8.50 -11.54
C PHE A 288 -1.71 -8.44 -12.30
N ASN A 289 -2.37 -7.29 -12.28
CA ASN A 289 -3.52 -7.04 -13.15
C ASN A 289 -3.02 -6.67 -14.55
N LEU A 290 -3.62 -7.29 -15.54
CA LEU A 290 -3.26 -7.09 -16.95
C LEU A 290 -4.39 -6.37 -17.69
N ASN A 291 -4.03 -5.69 -18.78
CA ASN A 291 -4.94 -4.85 -19.57
C ASN A 291 -5.23 -5.43 -20.94
N GLY A 292 -5.45 -6.73 -21.03
CA GLY A 292 -5.84 -7.38 -22.28
C GLY A 292 -7.16 -6.85 -22.86
N THR A 293 -7.33 -6.96 -24.16
CA THR A 293 -8.51 -6.48 -24.90
C THR A 293 -9.44 -7.63 -25.26
N ASP A 294 -10.74 -7.44 -25.12
CA ASP A 294 -11.75 -8.45 -25.45
C ASP A 294 -11.68 -8.84 -26.93
N ASP A 295 -11.81 -10.16 -27.20
CA ASP A 295 -11.80 -10.74 -28.54
C ASP A 295 -12.94 -11.73 -28.70
N TRP A 296 -14.10 -11.22 -29.03
CA TRP A 296 -15.31 -12.01 -29.22
C TRP A 296 -15.24 -12.95 -30.43
N THR A 297 -14.37 -12.64 -31.40
CA THR A 297 -14.18 -13.48 -32.61
C THR A 297 -13.46 -14.77 -32.28
N ASN A 298 -12.47 -14.70 -31.36
CA ASN A 298 -11.64 -15.84 -30.98
C ASN A 298 -11.89 -16.34 -29.56
N ILE A 299 -13.06 -15.98 -28.98
CA ILE A 299 -13.49 -16.46 -27.66
C ILE A 299 -13.32 -17.99 -27.55
N TYR A 300 -12.92 -18.51 -26.39
CA TYR A 300 -12.55 -19.89 -26.07
C TYR A 300 -11.17 -20.35 -26.57
N SER A 301 -10.50 -19.62 -27.46
CA SER A 301 -9.17 -19.98 -27.95
C SER A 301 -8.07 -19.72 -26.93
N ASP A 302 -6.92 -20.41 -27.09
CA ASP A 302 -5.71 -20.10 -26.31
C ASP A 302 -5.17 -18.72 -26.70
N TYR A 303 -5.36 -18.29 -27.96
CA TYR A 303 -5.01 -16.95 -28.41
C TYR A 303 -5.75 -15.85 -27.64
N ASP A 304 -7.08 -16.00 -27.47
CA ASP A 304 -7.85 -15.03 -26.66
C ASP A 304 -7.33 -15.00 -25.22
N LYS A 305 -7.09 -16.16 -24.60
CA LYS A 305 -6.69 -16.23 -23.20
C LYS A 305 -5.29 -15.69 -22.92
N PHE A 306 -4.32 -15.98 -23.78
CA PHE A 306 -2.93 -15.61 -23.56
C PHE A 306 -2.52 -14.32 -24.21
N ALA A 307 -2.99 -14.03 -25.44
CA ALA A 307 -2.47 -12.94 -26.25
C ALA A 307 -3.40 -11.72 -26.29
N LYS A 308 -4.72 -11.92 -26.28
CA LYS A 308 -5.69 -10.82 -26.39
C LYS A 308 -6.21 -10.37 -25.03
N LYS A 309 -6.87 -11.24 -24.27
CA LYS A 309 -7.54 -10.90 -23.01
C LYS A 309 -6.84 -11.56 -21.82
N ALA A 310 -5.54 -11.38 -21.70
CA ALA A 310 -4.86 -11.64 -20.42
C ALA A 310 -5.39 -10.64 -19.37
N ARG A 311 -5.88 -11.15 -18.23
CA ARG A 311 -6.59 -10.36 -17.20
C ARG A 311 -5.76 -10.20 -15.93
N ARG A 312 -5.22 -11.32 -15.43
CA ARG A 312 -4.44 -11.37 -14.22
C ARG A 312 -3.35 -12.44 -14.33
N PHE A 313 -2.18 -12.15 -13.80
CA PHE A 313 -1.02 -13.01 -13.90
C PHE A 313 -0.39 -13.20 -12.53
N TRP A 314 -0.01 -14.44 -12.22
CA TRP A 314 0.65 -14.80 -10.97
C TRP A 314 2.00 -15.46 -11.26
N ILE A 315 3.00 -15.03 -10.51
CA ILE A 315 4.30 -15.69 -10.37
C ILE A 315 4.27 -16.36 -9.00
N SER A 316 3.97 -17.66 -8.97
CA SER A 316 3.96 -18.45 -7.73
C SER A 316 5.38 -18.64 -7.24
N VAL A 317 5.62 -18.38 -5.96
CA VAL A 317 6.95 -18.40 -5.36
C VAL A 317 6.96 -19.13 -4.01
N THR A 318 8.14 -19.65 -3.63
CA THR A 318 8.38 -20.20 -2.29
C THR A 318 9.63 -19.57 -1.72
N LYS A 319 9.53 -19.02 -0.52
CA LYS A 319 10.67 -18.46 0.21
C LYS A 319 11.58 -19.58 0.70
N GLN A 320 12.92 -19.41 0.51
CA GLN A 320 13.94 -20.33 0.99
C GLN A 320 14.15 -20.25 2.51
#